data_95e78868ebbc96d3f1fa9cd7a0bbf048
#
_entry.id   95e78868ebbc96d3f1fa9cd7a0bbf048
#
_cell.length_a   1.000
_cell.length_b   1.000
_cell.length_c   1.000
_cell.angle_alpha   90.00
_cell.angle_beta   90.00
_cell.angle_gamma   90.00
#
_symmetry.space_group_name_H-M   'P 1'
#
loop_
_entity.id
_entity.type
_entity.pdbx_description
1 polymer ?
#
loop_
_entity_poly.entity_id
_entity_poly.type
_entity_poly.pdbx_seq_one_letter_code
_entity_poly.pdbx_strand_id
1 'polypeptide(L)'
;MNILLLNGGKEFGHSHGELNHTLHKKAKEVLTALGHNVKETVIDAGYDIEAEVEKFVWMDAVIWQMPGWWMHEPWTVKKYIDEVLTSGHGKLYQSDGRHRINPTEGYGTGGLLQGKKHMLSLTWNAPLEAFTREGDFFEGKGVDALYMHFHKLNEFLGMSRLPTFLCTDVIKNPQVEKYLADYQAHLENVFG
;
A
#
# COMPACT_ATOMS: atom_id res chain seq x y z
N MET A 1 0.05 -17.01 -6.39
CA MET A 1 0.78 -16.30 -5.33
C MET A 1 -0.11 -16.14 -4.10
N ASN A 2 0.47 -15.88 -2.96
CA ASN A 2 -0.24 -15.49 -1.73
C ASN A 2 -0.27 -13.95 -1.67
N ILE A 3 -1.43 -13.34 -1.65
CA ILE A 3 -1.58 -11.88 -1.67
C ILE A 3 -2.30 -11.40 -0.41
N LEU A 4 -1.71 -10.43 0.27
CA LEU A 4 -2.32 -9.74 1.40
C LEU A 4 -2.94 -8.44 0.92
N LEU A 5 -4.25 -8.27 1.13
CA LEU A 5 -4.97 -7.03 0.86
C LEU A 5 -5.20 -6.26 2.17
N LEU A 6 -4.66 -5.07 2.28
CA LEU A 6 -4.86 -4.17 3.41
C LEU A 6 -5.75 -3.00 2.99
N ASN A 7 -6.88 -2.83 3.68
CA ASN A 7 -7.82 -1.75 3.43
C ASN A 7 -7.68 -0.69 4.52
N GLY A 8 -7.13 0.46 4.15
CA GLY A 8 -7.00 1.67 4.99
C GLY A 8 -8.14 2.67 4.81
N GLY A 9 -9.21 2.30 4.11
CA GLY A 9 -10.42 3.12 4.02
C GLY A 9 -11.08 3.27 5.39
N LYS A 10 -11.59 4.48 5.68
CA LYS A 10 -12.21 4.82 6.96
C LYS A 10 -13.32 5.83 6.77
N GLU A 11 -14.40 5.66 7.53
CA GLU A 11 -15.39 6.71 7.70
C GLU A 11 -14.85 7.79 8.63
N PHE A 12 -14.65 8.99 8.09
CA PHE A 12 -14.18 10.14 8.84
C PHE A 12 -14.50 11.46 8.11
N GLY A 13 -15.03 12.45 8.83
CA GLY A 13 -15.38 13.75 8.27
C GLY A 13 -16.42 13.64 7.16
N HIS A 14 -16.04 13.97 5.94
CA HIS A 14 -16.89 13.86 4.75
C HIS A 14 -16.63 12.58 3.93
N SER A 15 -15.71 11.72 4.37
CA SER A 15 -15.40 10.46 3.70
C SER A 15 -16.18 9.32 4.34
N HIS A 16 -16.88 8.53 3.54
CA HIS A 16 -17.54 7.30 3.98
C HIS A 16 -16.69 6.05 3.76
N GLY A 17 -15.48 6.19 3.18
CA GLY A 17 -14.58 5.06 2.88
C GLY A 17 -15.03 4.15 1.74
N GLU A 18 -16.20 4.38 1.16
CA GLU A 18 -16.88 3.48 0.22
C GLU A 18 -16.05 3.11 -1.00
N LEU A 19 -15.38 4.10 -1.64
CA LEU A 19 -14.57 3.82 -2.82
C LEU A 19 -13.41 2.87 -2.50
N ASN A 20 -12.74 3.06 -1.35
CA ASN A 20 -11.66 2.17 -0.94
C ASN A 20 -12.16 0.75 -0.64
N HIS A 21 -13.35 0.61 -0.02
CA HIS A 21 -13.97 -0.70 0.19
C HIS A 21 -14.36 -1.35 -1.14
N THR A 22 -14.88 -0.58 -2.09
CA THR A 22 -15.26 -1.07 -3.43
C THR A 22 -14.06 -1.55 -4.22
N LEU A 23 -12.96 -0.78 -4.23
CA LEU A 23 -11.70 -1.17 -4.87
C LEU A 23 -11.09 -2.40 -4.19
N HIS A 24 -11.08 -2.45 -2.86
CA HIS A 24 -10.61 -3.62 -2.11
C HIS A 24 -11.38 -4.90 -2.47
N LYS A 25 -12.72 -4.82 -2.53
CA LYS A 25 -13.56 -5.94 -2.97
C LYS A 25 -13.26 -6.35 -4.40
N LYS A 26 -13.11 -5.37 -5.31
CA LYS A 26 -12.74 -5.62 -6.70
C LYS A 26 -11.38 -6.32 -6.81
N ALA A 27 -10.38 -5.88 -6.03
CA ALA A 27 -9.07 -6.54 -6.00
C ALA A 27 -9.18 -8.01 -5.56
N LYS A 28 -9.94 -8.30 -4.51
CA LYS A 28 -10.16 -9.67 -4.05
C LYS A 28 -10.80 -10.54 -5.13
N GLU A 29 -11.83 -10.03 -5.81
CA GLU A 29 -12.51 -10.75 -6.90
C GLU A 29 -11.55 -11.08 -8.05
N VAL A 30 -10.81 -10.08 -8.54
CA VAL A 30 -9.87 -10.23 -9.67
C VAL A 30 -8.74 -11.19 -9.31
N LEU A 31 -8.09 -10.99 -8.19
CA LEU A 31 -6.94 -11.80 -7.78
C LEU A 31 -7.33 -13.26 -7.51
N THR A 32 -8.52 -13.48 -6.95
CA THR A 32 -9.05 -14.84 -6.76
C THR A 32 -9.37 -15.50 -8.11
N ALA A 33 -9.94 -14.75 -9.06
CA ALA A 33 -10.21 -15.24 -10.41
C ALA A 33 -8.92 -15.58 -11.20
N LEU A 34 -7.81 -14.87 -10.93
CA LEU A 34 -6.48 -15.16 -11.44
C LEU A 34 -5.80 -16.37 -10.75
N GLY A 35 -6.46 -17.00 -9.78
CA GLY A 35 -5.95 -18.19 -9.08
C GLY A 35 -5.01 -17.90 -7.92
N HIS A 36 -5.02 -16.69 -7.38
CA HIS A 36 -4.22 -16.34 -6.21
C HIS A 36 -4.93 -16.67 -4.89
N ASN A 37 -4.15 -16.99 -3.86
CA ASN A 37 -4.66 -17.08 -2.49
C ASN A 37 -4.67 -15.67 -1.87
N VAL A 38 -5.83 -15.22 -1.41
CA VAL A 38 -5.99 -13.88 -0.86
C VAL A 38 -6.33 -13.93 0.62
N LYS A 39 -5.56 -13.22 1.46
CA LYS A 39 -5.94 -12.83 2.81
C LYS A 39 -6.17 -11.34 2.85
N GLU A 40 -7.06 -10.89 3.73
CA GLU A 40 -7.42 -9.48 3.82
C GLU A 40 -7.46 -8.98 5.27
N THR A 41 -7.29 -7.66 5.41
CA THR A 41 -7.51 -6.93 6.66
C THR A 41 -8.16 -5.59 6.35
N VAL A 42 -9.30 -5.32 6.96
CA VAL A 42 -9.89 -3.97 7.02
C VAL A 42 -9.38 -3.32 8.30
N ILE A 43 -8.42 -2.43 8.17
CA ILE A 43 -7.67 -1.87 9.31
C ILE A 43 -8.59 -1.20 10.33
N ASP A 44 -9.60 -0.44 9.87
CA ASP A 44 -10.53 0.26 10.74
C ASP A 44 -11.49 -0.67 11.52
N ALA A 45 -11.66 -1.90 11.07
CA ALA A 45 -12.44 -2.91 11.79
C ALA A 45 -11.69 -3.54 12.98
N GLY A 46 -10.41 -3.25 13.12
CA GLY A 46 -9.53 -3.83 14.13
C GLY A 46 -8.77 -5.06 13.61
N TYR A 47 -7.71 -5.41 14.29
CA TYR A 47 -6.81 -6.51 13.91
C TYR A 47 -6.07 -7.05 15.15
N ASP A 48 -5.63 -8.28 15.06
CA ASP A 48 -4.69 -8.89 16.00
C ASP A 48 -3.27 -8.74 15.46
N ILE A 49 -2.39 -8.12 16.23
CA ILE A 49 -1.04 -7.73 15.79
C ILE A 49 -0.22 -8.96 15.38
N GLU A 50 -0.27 -10.05 16.17
CA GLU A 50 0.52 -11.25 15.89
C GLU A 50 0.00 -11.94 14.62
N ALA A 51 -1.32 -12.02 14.44
CA ALA A 51 -1.93 -12.57 13.24
C ALA A 51 -1.56 -11.76 12.00
N GLU A 52 -1.46 -10.43 12.11
CA GLU A 52 -1.03 -9.58 11.00
C GLU A 52 0.45 -9.82 10.64
N VAL A 53 1.35 -9.95 11.63
CA VAL A 53 2.75 -10.32 11.38
C VAL A 53 2.84 -11.65 10.61
N GLU A 54 2.03 -12.65 10.98
CA GLU A 54 2.00 -13.94 10.27
C GLU A 54 1.45 -13.81 8.84
N LYS A 55 0.53 -12.86 8.56
CA LYS A 55 0.09 -12.57 7.20
C LYS A 55 1.23 -12.00 6.34
N PHE A 56 2.07 -11.11 6.89
CA PHE A 56 3.26 -10.60 6.20
C PHE A 56 4.30 -11.72 5.92
N VAL A 57 4.49 -12.64 6.85
CA VAL A 57 5.36 -13.81 6.64
C VAL A 57 4.79 -14.71 5.53
N TRP A 58 3.48 -14.92 5.50
CA TRP A 58 2.78 -15.81 4.56
C TRP A 58 2.70 -15.26 3.13
N MET A 59 2.51 -13.94 2.95
CA MET A 59 2.28 -13.35 1.65
C MET A 59 3.50 -13.42 0.72
N ASP A 60 3.28 -13.37 -0.58
CA ASP A 60 4.28 -13.07 -1.61
C ASP A 60 4.22 -11.58 -2.02
N ALA A 61 3.03 -10.98 -1.93
CA ALA A 61 2.82 -9.56 -2.20
C ALA A 61 1.77 -8.95 -1.25
N VAL A 62 1.95 -7.67 -0.90
CA VAL A 62 0.95 -6.86 -0.18
C VAL A 62 0.44 -5.75 -1.08
N ILE A 63 -0.88 -5.52 -1.05
CA ILE A 63 -1.53 -4.38 -1.67
C ILE A 63 -2.10 -3.48 -0.56
N TRP A 64 -1.65 -2.23 -0.52
CA TRP A 64 -2.12 -1.20 0.38
C TRP A 64 -3.18 -0.36 -0.33
N GLN A 65 -4.47 -0.66 -0.09
CA GLN A 65 -5.59 0.13 -0.58
C GLN A 65 -5.94 1.22 0.42
N MET A 66 -5.73 2.50 0.07
CA MET A 66 -5.96 3.59 1.03
C MET A 66 -6.23 4.94 0.35
N PRO A 67 -6.98 5.85 1.01
CA PRO A 67 -7.11 7.22 0.56
C PRO A 67 -5.85 8.04 0.91
N GLY A 68 -5.57 9.05 0.11
CA GLY A 68 -4.60 10.08 0.46
C GLY A 68 -5.25 11.14 1.34
N TRP A 69 -4.81 11.26 2.59
CA TRP A 69 -5.25 12.25 3.55
C TRP A 69 -4.09 13.15 3.96
N TRP A 70 -4.24 14.47 3.73
CA TRP A 70 -3.21 15.45 4.09
C TRP A 70 -1.80 15.03 3.62
N MET A 71 -1.70 14.60 2.34
CA MET A 71 -0.47 14.18 1.64
C MET A 71 0.14 12.86 2.16
N HIS A 72 -0.57 12.14 3.04
CA HIS A 72 -0.13 10.89 3.65
C HIS A 72 -1.23 9.82 3.63
N GLU A 73 -0.91 8.67 4.18
CA GLU A 73 -1.87 7.65 4.58
C GLU A 73 -2.75 8.13 5.75
N PRO A 74 -3.95 7.55 5.95
CA PRO A 74 -4.74 7.77 7.14
C PRO A 74 -3.99 7.38 8.42
N TRP A 75 -4.24 8.10 9.54
CA TRP A 75 -3.59 7.78 10.83
C TRP A 75 -3.83 6.34 11.30
N THR A 76 -4.95 5.73 10.91
CA THR A 76 -5.24 4.32 11.22
C THR A 76 -4.27 3.38 10.51
N VAL A 77 -3.90 3.69 9.28
CA VAL A 77 -2.86 2.96 8.53
C VAL A 77 -1.50 3.18 9.17
N LYS A 78 -1.16 4.41 9.57
CA LYS A 78 0.10 4.68 10.28
C LYS A 78 0.16 3.96 11.62
N LYS A 79 -0.95 3.93 12.38
CA LYS A 79 -1.05 3.14 13.63
C LYS A 79 -0.78 1.66 13.35
N TYR A 80 -1.45 1.08 12.33
CA TYR A 80 -1.24 -0.32 11.92
C TYR A 80 0.24 -0.60 11.59
N ILE A 81 0.87 0.29 10.82
CA ILE A 81 2.30 0.18 10.49
C ILE A 81 3.15 0.15 11.75
N ASP A 82 2.94 1.10 12.67
CA ASP A 82 3.76 1.21 13.89
C ASP A 82 3.58 0.00 14.81
N GLU A 83 2.36 -0.51 14.97
CA GLU A 83 2.09 -1.64 15.84
C GLU A 83 2.57 -2.97 15.23
N VAL A 84 2.16 -3.26 13.99
CA VAL A 84 2.41 -4.56 13.35
C VAL A 84 3.87 -4.70 12.94
N LEU A 85 4.45 -3.69 12.26
CA LEU A 85 5.81 -3.82 11.76
C LEU A 85 6.82 -3.79 12.92
N THR A 86 6.59 -2.99 13.97
CA THR A 86 7.45 -3.02 15.17
C THR A 86 7.43 -4.38 15.85
N SER A 87 6.25 -4.99 15.98
CA SER A 87 6.10 -6.35 16.56
C SER A 87 6.70 -7.44 15.67
N GLY A 88 6.93 -7.15 14.39
CA GLY A 88 7.54 -8.07 13.42
C GLY A 88 9.05 -8.26 13.54
N HIS A 89 9.73 -7.70 14.55
CA HIS A 89 11.16 -7.93 14.73
C HIS A 89 11.50 -9.42 14.82
N GLY A 90 12.53 -9.86 14.10
CA GLY A 90 12.92 -11.26 13.98
C GLY A 90 12.12 -12.08 12.96
N LYS A 91 11.00 -11.55 12.43
CA LYS A 91 10.18 -12.17 11.38
C LYS A 91 10.11 -11.35 10.10
N LEU A 92 9.93 -10.03 10.21
CA LEU A 92 9.83 -9.11 9.08
C LEU A 92 11.15 -8.39 8.81
N TYR A 93 11.90 -8.13 9.84
CA TYR A 93 13.24 -7.54 9.78
C TYR A 93 14.07 -7.98 10.99
N GLN A 94 15.40 -8.01 10.84
CA GLN A 94 16.33 -8.40 11.91
C GLN A 94 16.99 -7.18 12.55
N SER A 95 17.29 -6.17 11.77
CA SER A 95 17.98 -4.95 12.18
C SER A 95 17.77 -3.85 11.11
N ASP A 96 18.44 -2.74 11.25
CA ASP A 96 18.53 -1.72 10.21
C ASP A 96 19.56 -2.05 9.11
N GLY A 97 20.31 -3.15 9.24
CA GLY A 97 21.33 -3.61 8.29
C GLY A 97 22.73 -3.07 8.54
N ARG A 98 22.90 -2.10 9.44
CA ARG A 98 24.22 -1.54 9.75
C ARG A 98 25.00 -2.43 10.73
N HIS A 99 26.32 -2.35 10.64
CA HIS A 99 27.24 -3.00 11.57
C HIS A 99 28.00 -1.98 12.41
N ARG A 100 28.29 -2.33 13.67
CA ARG A 100 29.05 -1.43 14.59
C ARG A 100 30.41 -1.06 14.08
N ILE A 101 31.03 -1.92 13.27
CA ILE A 101 32.37 -1.68 12.69
C ILE A 101 32.30 -0.65 11.54
N ASN A 102 31.17 -0.63 10.79
CA ASN A 102 30.94 0.34 9.74
C ASN A 102 29.50 0.89 9.84
N PRO A 103 29.24 1.84 10.75
CA PRO A 103 27.89 2.31 11.06
C PRO A 103 27.28 3.25 10.01
N THR A 104 28.02 3.59 8.95
CA THR A 104 27.56 4.48 7.88
C THR A 104 27.05 3.73 6.65
N GLU A 105 27.22 2.41 6.60
CA GLU A 105 26.84 1.59 5.45
C GLU A 105 25.77 0.55 5.82
N GLY A 106 25.04 0.07 4.81
CA GLY A 106 24.07 -1.02 4.95
C GLY A 106 22.71 -0.63 5.52
N TYR A 107 22.41 0.66 5.76
CA TYR A 107 21.11 1.06 6.26
C TYR A 107 19.98 0.63 5.31
N GLY A 108 18.94 -0.01 5.87
CA GLY A 108 17.79 -0.52 5.12
C GLY A 108 17.97 -1.92 4.53
N THR A 109 19.07 -2.64 4.87
CA THR A 109 19.33 -3.99 4.33
C THR A 109 19.03 -5.13 5.30
N GLY A 110 18.46 -4.83 6.47
CA GLY A 110 18.15 -5.83 7.49
C GLY A 110 16.77 -6.47 7.40
N GLY A 111 16.02 -6.20 6.31
CA GLY A 111 14.71 -6.79 6.07
C GLY A 111 14.77 -8.29 5.78
N LEU A 112 13.77 -9.04 6.22
CA LEU A 112 13.67 -10.50 6.06
C LEU A 112 12.65 -10.91 4.99
N LEU A 113 11.96 -9.96 4.37
CA LEU A 113 10.94 -10.21 3.34
C LEU A 113 11.51 -10.11 1.92
N GLN A 114 12.76 -10.53 1.73
CA GLN A 114 13.41 -10.55 0.42
C GLN A 114 12.63 -11.42 -0.58
N GLY A 115 12.51 -10.91 -1.82
CA GLY A 115 11.75 -11.57 -2.89
C GLY A 115 10.25 -11.30 -2.86
N LYS A 116 9.71 -10.74 -1.76
CA LYS A 116 8.32 -10.30 -1.67
C LYS A 116 8.14 -8.90 -2.28
N LYS A 117 6.88 -8.53 -2.54
CA LYS A 117 6.53 -7.31 -3.28
C LYS A 117 5.50 -6.47 -2.54
N HIS A 118 5.46 -5.17 -2.83
CA HIS A 118 4.41 -4.28 -2.37
C HIS A 118 3.84 -3.44 -3.51
N MET A 119 2.55 -3.17 -3.46
CA MET A 119 1.81 -2.30 -4.37
C MET A 119 1.01 -1.27 -3.57
N LEU A 120 0.99 -0.02 -4.02
CA LEU A 120 0.06 0.98 -3.52
C LEU A 120 -1.14 1.07 -4.44
N SER A 121 -2.33 1.15 -3.86
CA SER A 121 -3.59 1.45 -4.54
C SER A 121 -4.24 2.64 -3.84
N LEU A 122 -4.21 3.80 -4.49
CA LEU A 122 -4.47 5.08 -3.87
C LEU A 122 -5.72 5.76 -4.46
N THR A 123 -6.48 6.44 -3.60
CA THR A 123 -7.58 7.31 -4.02
C THR A 123 -7.34 8.74 -3.57
N TRP A 124 -7.45 9.70 -4.50
CA TRP A 124 -7.14 11.10 -4.26
C TRP A 124 -8.19 12.04 -4.84
N ASN A 125 -8.55 13.07 -4.09
CA ASN A 125 -9.36 14.17 -4.61
C ASN A 125 -8.47 15.29 -5.18
N ALA A 126 -7.54 14.92 -6.04
CA ALA A 126 -6.72 15.83 -6.84
C ALA A 126 -6.71 15.32 -8.29
N PRO A 127 -6.68 16.19 -9.31
CA PRO A 127 -6.58 15.78 -10.70
C PRO A 127 -5.19 15.19 -10.99
N LEU A 128 -5.10 14.36 -12.03
CA LEU A 128 -3.84 13.70 -12.39
C LEU A 128 -2.73 14.72 -12.68
N GLU A 129 -3.08 15.85 -13.29
CA GLU A 129 -2.17 16.93 -13.62
C GLU A 129 -1.44 17.49 -12.39
N ALA A 130 -2.11 17.52 -11.22
CA ALA A 130 -1.48 17.97 -9.98
C ALA A 130 -0.22 17.15 -9.64
N PHE A 131 -0.16 15.87 -10.05
CA PHE A 131 0.98 14.99 -9.82
C PHE A 131 1.99 14.98 -10.97
N THR A 132 1.53 15.18 -12.22
CA THR A 132 2.33 14.87 -13.42
C THR A 132 2.80 16.09 -14.19
N ARG A 133 2.16 17.25 -13.99
CA ARG A 133 2.53 18.47 -14.70
C ARG A 133 3.60 19.24 -13.94
N GLU A 134 4.69 19.58 -14.61
CA GLU A 134 5.71 20.48 -14.08
C GLU A 134 5.11 21.85 -13.74
N GLY A 135 5.40 22.35 -12.55
CA GLY A 135 4.85 23.60 -12.02
C GLY A 135 3.50 23.49 -11.31
N ASP A 136 2.80 22.35 -11.38
CA ASP A 136 1.61 22.09 -10.57
C ASP A 136 2.00 21.66 -9.14
N PHE A 137 1.03 21.45 -8.28
CA PHE A 137 1.21 21.36 -6.82
C PHE A 137 2.26 20.33 -6.37
N PHE A 138 2.35 19.17 -7.02
CA PHE A 138 3.34 18.14 -6.72
C PHE A 138 4.55 18.16 -7.68
N GLU A 139 4.77 19.29 -8.36
CA GLU A 139 5.98 19.59 -9.15
C GLU A 139 6.28 18.59 -10.29
N GLY A 140 5.25 17.90 -10.81
CA GLY A 140 5.42 16.90 -11.87
C GLY A 140 6.15 15.61 -11.45
N LYS A 141 6.41 15.41 -10.16
CA LYS A 141 7.21 14.28 -9.65
C LYS A 141 6.45 12.95 -9.55
N GLY A 142 5.15 12.97 -9.81
CA GLY A 142 4.30 11.78 -9.73
C GLY A 142 3.94 11.37 -8.30
N VAL A 143 2.97 10.47 -8.18
CA VAL A 143 2.45 10.02 -6.88
C VAL A 143 3.49 9.23 -6.07
N ASP A 144 4.36 8.46 -6.72
CA ASP A 144 5.38 7.66 -6.04
C ASP A 144 6.44 8.52 -5.33
N ALA A 145 6.69 9.73 -5.82
CA ALA A 145 7.57 10.68 -5.14
C ALA A 145 6.93 11.21 -3.86
N LEU A 146 5.61 11.46 -3.86
CA LEU A 146 4.86 11.83 -2.66
C LEU A 146 4.86 10.70 -1.64
N TYR A 147 4.69 9.44 -2.09
CA TYR A 147 4.69 8.25 -1.22
C TYR A 147 6.06 7.59 -1.07
N MET A 148 7.17 8.33 -1.31
CA MET A 148 8.50 7.76 -1.16
C MET A 148 8.73 7.18 0.25
N HIS A 149 8.25 7.81 1.31
CA HIS A 149 8.33 7.30 2.68
C HIS A 149 7.64 5.94 2.82
N PHE A 150 6.47 5.78 2.19
CA PHE A 150 5.70 4.53 2.24
C PHE A 150 6.36 3.41 1.43
N HIS A 151 6.94 3.73 0.30
CA HIS A 151 7.78 2.77 -0.44
C HIS A 151 8.99 2.36 0.37
N LYS A 152 9.68 3.33 1.01
CA LYS A 152 10.87 3.06 1.81
C LYS A 152 10.60 2.21 3.06
N LEU A 153 9.44 2.31 3.70
CA LEU A 153 9.12 1.41 4.80
C LEU A 153 8.97 -0.06 4.33
N ASN A 154 8.38 -0.29 3.16
CA ASN A 154 8.27 -1.63 2.58
C ASN A 154 9.62 -2.16 2.09
N GLU A 155 10.43 -1.30 1.47
CA GLU A 155 11.80 -1.63 1.05
C GLU A 155 12.72 -1.92 2.25
N PHE A 156 12.53 -1.24 3.39
CA PHE A 156 13.23 -1.53 4.64
C PHE A 156 12.99 -2.94 5.15
N LEU A 157 11.79 -3.49 4.90
CA LEU A 157 11.46 -4.89 5.19
C LEU A 157 12.04 -5.87 4.15
N GLY A 158 12.62 -5.38 3.05
CA GLY A 158 13.21 -6.19 1.98
C GLY A 158 12.31 -6.39 0.75
N MET A 159 11.14 -5.77 0.71
CA MET A 159 10.21 -5.92 -0.41
C MET A 159 10.58 -5.06 -1.61
N SER A 160 10.30 -5.56 -2.81
CA SER A 160 10.41 -4.78 -4.05
C SER A 160 9.07 -4.13 -4.42
N ARG A 161 9.15 -3.01 -5.16
CA ARG A 161 8.00 -2.22 -5.57
C ARG A 161 7.32 -2.81 -6.82
N LEU A 162 5.99 -2.83 -6.81
CA LEU A 162 5.13 -2.99 -7.98
C LEU A 162 4.57 -1.63 -8.41
N PRO A 163 4.10 -1.47 -9.66
CA PRO A 163 3.49 -0.22 -10.13
C PRO A 163 2.31 0.21 -9.25
N THR A 164 2.28 1.48 -8.88
CA THR A 164 1.21 2.07 -8.09
C THR A 164 -0.04 2.27 -8.94
N PHE A 165 -1.22 1.94 -8.41
CA PHE A 165 -2.50 2.31 -8.96
C PHE A 165 -3.04 3.59 -8.29
N LEU A 166 -3.60 4.51 -9.08
CA LEU A 166 -4.09 5.79 -8.60
C LEU A 166 -5.45 6.14 -9.21
N CYS A 167 -6.48 6.32 -8.36
CA CYS A 167 -7.72 7.02 -8.72
C CYS A 167 -7.58 8.49 -8.36
N THR A 168 -7.85 9.38 -9.32
CA THR A 168 -7.78 10.83 -9.15
C THR A 168 -9.16 11.47 -9.17
N ASP A 169 -9.30 12.66 -8.59
CA ASP A 169 -10.52 13.49 -8.65
C ASP A 169 -11.78 12.82 -8.08
N VAL A 170 -11.60 11.98 -7.06
CA VAL A 170 -12.62 11.02 -6.59
C VAL A 170 -13.86 11.66 -5.93
N ILE A 171 -13.85 12.98 -5.66
CA ILE A 171 -14.99 13.72 -5.10
C ILE A 171 -15.56 14.71 -6.12
N LYS A 172 -14.69 15.48 -6.81
CA LYS A 172 -15.14 16.53 -7.73
C LYS A 172 -15.57 16.01 -9.09
N ASN A 173 -14.94 14.94 -9.56
CA ASN A 173 -15.26 14.31 -10.84
C ASN A 173 -15.17 12.78 -10.75
N PRO A 174 -15.98 12.11 -9.92
CA PRO A 174 -15.91 10.68 -9.70
C PRO A 174 -16.24 9.89 -10.97
N GLN A 175 -15.37 8.95 -11.32
CA GLN A 175 -15.49 8.05 -12.48
C GLN A 175 -15.42 6.59 -12.01
N VAL A 176 -16.33 6.20 -11.12
CA VAL A 176 -16.22 4.92 -10.37
C VAL A 176 -16.14 3.71 -11.30
N GLU A 177 -16.97 3.64 -12.34
CA GLU A 177 -16.95 2.53 -13.32
C GLU A 177 -15.59 2.46 -14.04
N LYS A 178 -15.04 3.60 -14.43
CA LYS A 178 -13.73 3.69 -15.06
C LYS A 178 -12.63 3.25 -14.09
N TYR A 179 -12.66 3.71 -12.84
CA TYR A 179 -11.66 3.29 -11.84
C TYR A 179 -11.66 1.78 -11.63
N LEU A 180 -12.84 1.14 -11.58
CA LEU A 180 -12.96 -0.30 -11.42
C LEU A 180 -12.45 -1.07 -12.63
N ALA A 181 -12.73 -0.58 -13.85
CA ALA A 181 -12.21 -1.18 -15.08
C ALA A 181 -10.68 -1.03 -15.19
N ASP A 182 -10.16 0.17 -14.94
CA ASP A 182 -8.73 0.45 -14.96
C ASP A 182 -7.98 -0.37 -13.89
N TYR A 183 -8.58 -0.50 -12.69
CA TYR A 183 -7.99 -1.28 -11.59
C TYR A 183 -7.94 -2.77 -11.92
N GLN A 184 -9.01 -3.30 -12.51
CA GLN A 184 -9.00 -4.68 -13.00
C GLN A 184 -7.88 -4.90 -14.00
N ALA A 185 -7.78 -4.06 -15.05
CA ALA A 185 -6.74 -4.16 -16.05
C ALA A 185 -5.32 -4.04 -15.44
N HIS A 186 -5.15 -3.14 -14.45
CA HIS A 186 -3.90 -2.98 -13.73
C HIS A 186 -3.51 -4.25 -12.97
N LEU A 187 -4.45 -4.84 -12.22
CA LEU A 187 -4.22 -6.06 -11.46
C LEU A 187 -3.93 -7.25 -12.39
N GLU A 188 -4.64 -7.39 -13.51
CA GLU A 188 -4.40 -8.42 -14.51
C GLU A 188 -2.99 -8.28 -15.14
N ASN A 189 -2.54 -7.04 -15.39
CA ASN A 189 -1.21 -6.79 -15.93
C ASN A 189 -0.08 -7.06 -14.91
N VAL A 190 -0.32 -6.83 -13.63
CA VAL A 190 0.69 -6.95 -12.57
C VAL A 190 0.78 -8.37 -12.02
N PHE A 191 -0.34 -9.09 -11.96
CA PHE A 191 -0.46 -10.39 -11.30
C PHE A 191 -0.94 -11.53 -12.21
N GLY A 192 -1.31 -11.26 -13.45
CA GLY A 192 -1.77 -12.24 -14.44
C GLY A 192 -0.68 -13.12 -15.06
#